data_09ca7b09f79af0d32a15543b934c40e2
#
_entry.id   09ca7b09f79af0d32a15543b934c40e2
#
_cell.length_a   1.000
_cell.length_b   1.000
_cell.length_c   1.000
_cell.angle_alpha   90.00
_cell.angle_beta   90.00
_cell.angle_gamma   90.00
#
_symmetry.space_group_name_H-M   'P 1'
#
loop_
_entity.id
_entity.type
_entity.pdbx_description
1 polymer ?
#
loop_
_entity_poly.entity_id
_entity_poly.type
_entity_poly.pdbx_seq_one_letter_code
_entity_poly.pdbx_strand_id
1 'polypeptide(L)'
;MPAFVKSFLKEWGLLILLTFFVSSCRSFFAEPRYIPSGSMLPELQINDRLIIEKLSLRNSLPKRGDIVVFNSPYAFDEKLISSRSKPLPKKRYCFFMSFPPISFIPGLRDQACDAYIKRVVALPGEIVSVNKKGEVIINNKLIAEPYLSYK
;
A
#
# COMPACT_ATOMS: atom_id res chain seq x y z
N MET A 1 3.84 -43.34 -3.71
CA MET A 1 3.26 -42.27 -4.55
C MET A 1 2.75 -42.89 -5.83
N PRO A 2 1.50 -42.64 -6.26
CA PRO A 2 0.96 -43.15 -7.50
C PRO A 2 1.77 -42.69 -8.72
N ALA A 3 1.92 -43.57 -9.72
CA ALA A 3 2.73 -43.29 -10.92
C ALA A 3 2.37 -41.98 -11.61
N PHE A 4 1.10 -41.62 -11.61
CA PHE A 4 0.56 -40.36 -12.14
C PHE A 4 1.20 -39.12 -11.49
N VAL A 5 1.38 -39.11 -10.16
CA VAL A 5 1.97 -37.95 -9.43
C VAL A 5 3.45 -37.78 -9.80
N LYS A 6 4.18 -38.89 -10.01
CA LYS A 6 5.58 -38.84 -10.44
C LYS A 6 5.74 -38.26 -11.85
N SER A 7 4.88 -38.66 -12.78
CA SER A 7 4.89 -38.15 -14.16
C SER A 7 4.52 -36.64 -14.17
N PHE A 8 3.48 -36.26 -13.47
CA PHE A 8 3.05 -34.88 -13.33
C PHE A 8 4.15 -33.98 -12.76
N LEU A 9 4.80 -34.36 -11.68
CA LEU A 9 5.90 -33.62 -11.07
C LEU A 9 7.13 -33.53 -11.98
N LYS A 10 7.39 -34.53 -12.81
CA LYS A 10 8.50 -34.49 -13.77
C LYS A 10 8.28 -33.47 -14.87
N GLU A 11 7.05 -33.34 -15.36
CA GLU A 11 6.72 -32.44 -16.45
C GLU A 11 6.44 -30.99 -15.99
N TRP A 12 5.76 -30.83 -14.84
CA TRP A 12 5.29 -29.53 -14.36
C TRP A 12 6.05 -29.00 -13.14
N GLY A 13 6.92 -29.79 -12.55
CA GLY A 13 7.64 -29.42 -11.30
C GLY A 13 8.43 -28.14 -11.43
N LEU A 14 9.09 -27.92 -12.57
CA LEU A 14 9.86 -26.70 -12.82
C LEU A 14 8.94 -25.47 -12.89
N LEU A 15 7.82 -25.57 -13.58
CA LEU A 15 6.84 -24.48 -13.69
C LEU A 15 6.23 -24.13 -12.35
N ILE A 16 5.88 -25.13 -11.55
CA ILE A 16 5.37 -24.94 -10.18
C ILE A 16 6.42 -24.26 -9.31
N LEU A 17 7.67 -24.69 -9.39
CA LEU A 17 8.78 -24.09 -8.65
C LEU A 17 8.98 -22.62 -9.05
N LEU A 18 9.01 -22.33 -10.34
CA LEU A 18 9.17 -20.97 -10.86
C LEU A 18 8.02 -20.04 -10.45
N THR A 19 6.77 -20.51 -10.56
CA THR A 19 5.61 -19.72 -10.14
C THR A 19 5.62 -19.45 -8.62
N PHE A 20 6.01 -20.43 -7.83
CA PHE A 20 6.17 -20.26 -6.39
C PHE A 20 7.29 -19.27 -6.07
N PHE A 21 8.43 -19.36 -6.75
CA PHE A 21 9.56 -18.41 -6.58
C PHE A 21 9.17 -16.98 -6.93
N VAL A 22 8.56 -16.77 -8.10
CA VAL A 22 8.08 -15.44 -8.53
C VAL A 22 7.05 -14.86 -7.56
N SER A 23 6.11 -15.69 -7.10
CA SER A 23 5.10 -15.27 -6.12
C SER A 23 5.72 -14.89 -4.78
N SER A 24 6.74 -15.62 -4.35
CA SER A 24 7.50 -15.31 -3.13
C SER A 24 8.27 -13.99 -3.27
N CYS A 25 8.98 -13.80 -4.38
CA CYS A 25 9.70 -12.55 -4.65
C CYS A 25 8.74 -11.35 -4.62
N ARG A 26 7.60 -11.45 -5.30
CA ARG A 26 6.57 -10.40 -5.28
C ARG A 26 6.06 -10.11 -3.87
N SER A 27 5.89 -11.13 -3.04
CA SER A 27 5.38 -10.96 -1.68
C SER A 27 6.37 -10.24 -0.75
N PHE A 28 7.68 -10.50 -0.91
CA PHE A 28 8.70 -10.03 0.02
C PHE A 28 9.42 -8.75 -0.41
N PHE A 29 9.64 -8.55 -1.71
CA PHE A 29 10.53 -7.50 -2.21
C PHE A 29 9.81 -6.34 -2.84
N ALA A 30 8.86 -6.60 -3.74
CA ALA A 30 8.22 -5.56 -4.52
C ALA A 30 6.79 -5.93 -4.89
N GLU A 31 5.90 -4.93 -4.93
CA GLU A 31 4.49 -5.11 -5.26
C GLU A 31 4.05 -4.10 -6.31
N PRO A 32 3.59 -4.56 -7.50
CA PRO A 32 3.00 -3.67 -8.48
C PRO A 32 1.63 -3.15 -8.01
N ARG A 33 1.43 -1.85 -8.13
CA ARG A 33 0.17 -1.16 -7.81
C ARG A 33 -0.19 -0.15 -8.90
N TYR A 34 -1.46 0.21 -8.96
CA TYR A 34 -1.95 1.34 -9.76
C TYR A 34 -2.54 2.40 -8.85
N ILE A 35 -2.56 3.65 -9.32
CA ILE A 35 -3.08 4.80 -8.58
C ILE A 35 -4.57 4.98 -8.91
N PRO A 36 -5.49 4.78 -7.96
CA PRO A 36 -6.92 4.92 -8.21
C PRO A 36 -7.44 6.36 -8.04
N SER A 37 -6.67 7.26 -7.41
CA SER A 37 -7.15 8.59 -7.05
C SER A 37 -6.10 9.68 -7.26
N GLY A 38 -6.57 10.91 -7.51
CA GLY A 38 -5.70 12.07 -7.77
C GLY A 38 -5.14 12.76 -6.53
N SER A 39 -5.16 12.13 -5.35
CA SER A 39 -4.72 12.77 -4.11
C SER A 39 -3.21 13.06 -4.03
N MET A 40 -2.43 12.58 -5.00
CA MET A 40 -0.99 12.80 -5.13
C MET A 40 -0.62 13.56 -6.41
N LEU A 41 -1.60 14.20 -7.07
CA LEU A 41 -1.34 15.09 -8.20
C LEU A 41 -0.47 16.28 -7.76
N PRO A 42 0.39 16.79 -8.66
CA PRO A 42 0.61 16.36 -10.05
C PRO A 42 1.63 15.22 -10.20
N GLU A 43 2.28 14.79 -9.13
CA GLU A 43 3.42 13.87 -9.17
C GLU A 43 3.02 12.44 -9.54
N LEU A 44 1.87 11.97 -9.05
CA LEU A 44 1.30 10.67 -9.41
C LEU A 44 -0.08 10.89 -10.03
N GLN A 45 -0.25 10.42 -11.26
CA GLN A 45 -1.50 10.55 -12.00
C GLN A 45 -2.42 9.34 -11.74
N ILE A 46 -3.71 9.55 -12.00
CA ILE A 46 -4.68 8.44 -11.94
C ILE A 46 -4.34 7.42 -13.03
N ASN A 47 -4.38 6.15 -12.69
CA ASN A 47 -3.99 4.99 -13.50
C ASN A 47 -2.48 4.80 -13.70
N ASP A 48 -1.62 5.62 -13.09
CA ASP A 48 -0.19 5.32 -13.06
C ASP A 48 0.05 3.94 -12.42
N ARG A 49 1.03 3.23 -12.99
CA ARG A 49 1.49 1.95 -12.48
C ARG A 49 2.84 2.12 -11.84
N LEU A 50 2.96 1.70 -10.60
CA LEU A 50 4.20 1.79 -9.84
C LEU A 50 4.54 0.46 -9.16
N ILE A 51 5.79 0.34 -8.81
CA ILE A 51 6.31 -0.78 -8.05
C ILE A 51 6.65 -0.26 -6.66
N ILE A 52 5.96 -0.83 -5.65
CA ILE A 52 6.22 -0.52 -4.25
C ILE A 52 7.35 -1.40 -3.77
N GLU A 53 8.42 -0.78 -3.34
CA GLU A 53 9.54 -1.42 -2.68
C GLU A 53 9.18 -1.65 -1.19
N LYS A 54 9.53 -2.83 -0.64
CA LYS A 54 9.14 -3.22 0.72
C LYS A 54 10.30 -3.35 1.69
N LEU A 55 11.53 -3.16 1.25
CA LEU A 55 12.74 -3.43 2.04
C LEU A 55 13.23 -2.22 2.81
N SER A 56 13.21 -1.04 2.21
CA SER A 56 13.78 0.18 2.78
C SER A 56 13.21 0.53 4.15
N LEU A 57 11.88 0.43 4.29
CA LEU A 57 11.20 0.76 5.54
C LEU A 57 11.23 -0.33 6.61
N ARG A 58 11.89 -1.47 6.34
CA ARG A 58 12.10 -2.48 7.39
C ARG A 58 13.17 -2.08 8.39
N ASN A 59 14.21 -1.38 7.93
CA ASN A 59 15.39 -1.07 8.70
C ASN A 59 15.60 0.42 8.95
N SER A 60 14.77 1.28 8.34
CA SER A 60 14.88 2.73 8.48
C SER A 60 13.50 3.39 8.55
N LEU A 61 13.42 4.49 9.28
CA LEU A 61 12.24 5.34 9.27
C LEU A 61 12.20 6.14 7.95
N PRO A 62 11.00 6.43 7.44
CA PRO A 62 10.85 7.27 6.26
C PRO A 62 11.38 8.69 6.55
N LYS A 63 11.91 9.33 5.53
CA LYS A 63 12.35 10.73 5.57
C LYS A 63 11.20 11.66 5.19
N ARG A 64 11.30 12.92 5.59
CA ARG A 64 10.37 13.94 5.12
C ARG A 64 10.44 14.06 3.60
N GLY A 65 9.29 14.08 2.95
CA GLY A 65 9.17 14.10 1.50
C GLY A 65 9.02 12.74 0.85
N ASP A 66 9.36 11.64 1.52
CA ASP A 66 9.21 10.29 0.98
C ASP A 66 7.72 9.99 0.70
N ILE A 67 7.48 9.29 -0.39
CA ILE A 67 6.16 8.75 -0.71
C ILE A 67 6.08 7.35 -0.12
N VAL A 68 5.12 7.15 0.76
CA VAL A 68 4.93 5.88 1.46
C VAL A 68 3.57 5.27 1.16
N VAL A 69 3.55 3.95 1.14
CA VAL A 69 2.31 3.17 1.04
C VAL A 69 2.07 2.50 2.39
N PHE A 70 0.89 2.71 2.93
CA PHE A 70 0.50 2.17 4.23
C PHE A 70 -0.91 1.58 4.19
N ASN A 71 -1.21 0.76 5.17
CA ASN A 71 -2.54 0.17 5.29
C ASN A 71 -3.59 1.24 5.57
N SER A 72 -4.82 0.96 5.21
CA SER A 72 -5.95 1.83 5.47
C SER A 72 -5.97 2.33 6.92
N PRO A 73 -6.30 3.62 7.17
CA PRO A 73 -6.43 4.16 8.51
C PRO A 73 -7.46 3.42 9.37
N TYR A 74 -8.39 2.69 8.77
CA TYR A 74 -9.27 1.75 9.51
C TYR A 74 -8.53 0.67 10.30
N ALA A 75 -7.23 0.50 10.10
CA ALA A 75 -6.42 -0.46 10.85
C ALA A 75 -5.88 0.10 12.19
N PHE A 76 -5.88 1.44 12.38
CA PHE A 76 -5.25 2.08 13.53
C PHE A 76 -5.99 3.32 14.07
N ASP A 77 -6.98 3.86 13.38
CA ASP A 77 -7.77 5.01 13.85
C ASP A 77 -9.05 4.52 14.56
N GLU A 78 -9.09 4.66 15.87
CA GLU A 78 -10.21 4.21 16.70
C GLU A 78 -11.54 4.86 16.35
N LYS A 79 -11.53 6.14 15.94
CA LYS A 79 -12.75 6.84 15.53
C LYS A 79 -13.32 6.25 14.25
N LEU A 80 -12.46 5.93 13.28
CA LEU A 80 -12.87 5.26 12.05
C LEU A 80 -13.29 3.81 12.31
N ILE A 81 -12.63 3.12 13.22
CA ILE A 81 -13.00 1.75 13.62
C ILE A 81 -14.40 1.75 14.25
N SER A 82 -14.68 2.67 15.18
CA SER A 82 -15.97 2.74 15.86
C SER A 82 -17.13 3.18 14.96
N SER A 83 -16.86 3.94 13.91
CA SER A 83 -17.86 4.37 12.94
C SER A 83 -18.30 3.27 11.96
N ARG A 84 -17.62 2.11 11.95
CA ARG A 84 -17.94 1.00 11.04
C ARG A 84 -19.10 0.15 11.56
N SER A 85 -19.98 -0.21 10.65
CA SER A 85 -21.04 -1.20 10.90
C SER A 85 -20.55 -2.65 10.82
N LYS A 86 -19.36 -2.89 10.21
CA LYS A 86 -18.78 -4.22 10.01
C LYS A 86 -17.47 -4.37 10.78
N PRO A 87 -17.16 -5.55 11.33
CA PRO A 87 -15.88 -5.80 11.99
C PRO A 87 -14.72 -5.68 11.00
N LEU A 88 -13.51 -5.37 11.53
CA LEU A 88 -12.30 -5.30 10.70
C LEU A 88 -11.98 -6.66 10.10
N PRO A 89 -11.67 -6.72 8.80
CA PRO A 89 -11.30 -7.97 8.15
C PRO A 89 -9.94 -8.47 8.67
N LYS A 90 -9.80 -9.77 8.80
CA LYS A 90 -8.52 -10.39 9.16
C LYS A 90 -7.49 -10.16 8.06
N LYS A 91 -6.19 -10.03 8.40
CA LYS A 91 -5.09 -9.89 7.41
C LYS A 91 -5.12 -10.95 6.30
N ARG A 92 -5.47 -12.19 6.64
CA ARG A 92 -5.61 -13.28 5.66
C ARG A 92 -6.70 -12.99 4.63
N TYR A 93 -7.83 -12.43 5.07
CA TYR A 93 -8.91 -12.04 4.15
C TYR A 93 -8.43 -10.99 3.15
N CYS A 94 -7.77 -9.93 3.61
CA CYS A 94 -7.23 -8.90 2.74
C CYS A 94 -6.18 -9.46 1.76
N PHE A 95 -5.36 -10.41 2.19
CA PHE A 95 -4.41 -11.10 1.32
C PHE A 95 -5.12 -11.87 0.20
N PHE A 96 -6.14 -12.67 0.53
CA PHE A 96 -6.92 -13.41 -0.46
C PHE A 96 -7.65 -12.48 -1.44
N MET A 97 -8.25 -11.39 -0.95
CA MET A 97 -8.94 -10.40 -1.78
C MET A 97 -8.01 -9.60 -2.69
N SER A 98 -6.70 -9.63 -2.42
CA SER A 98 -5.68 -8.99 -3.28
C SER A 98 -5.19 -9.90 -4.40
N PHE A 99 -5.61 -11.16 -4.42
CA PHE A 99 -5.13 -12.14 -5.40
C PHE A 99 -5.92 -12.04 -6.72
N PRO A 100 -5.27 -11.99 -7.90
CA PRO A 100 -5.97 -12.11 -9.17
C PRO A 100 -6.57 -13.55 -9.31
N PRO A 101 -7.78 -13.73 -9.83
CA PRO A 101 -8.69 -12.74 -10.42
C PRO A 101 -9.63 -12.03 -9.42
N ILE A 102 -9.61 -12.40 -8.15
CA ILE A 102 -10.57 -11.92 -7.13
C ILE A 102 -10.48 -10.39 -6.97
N SER A 103 -9.28 -9.84 -7.05
CA SER A 103 -9.04 -8.39 -6.92
C SER A 103 -9.71 -7.54 -8.01
N PHE A 104 -10.14 -8.14 -9.11
CA PHE A 104 -10.82 -7.45 -10.21
C PHE A 104 -12.34 -7.39 -10.05
N ILE A 105 -12.92 -8.06 -9.06
CA ILE A 105 -14.36 -8.06 -8.84
C ILE A 105 -14.75 -6.79 -8.06
N PRO A 106 -15.48 -5.85 -8.67
CA PRO A 106 -15.89 -4.62 -8.01
C PRO A 106 -16.77 -4.90 -6.77
N GLY A 107 -16.52 -4.16 -5.68
CA GLY A 107 -17.36 -4.23 -4.48
C GLY A 107 -17.10 -5.45 -3.57
N LEU A 108 -16.27 -6.41 -3.95
CA LEU A 108 -15.96 -7.57 -3.12
C LEU A 108 -14.91 -7.26 -2.05
N ARG A 109 -14.02 -6.30 -2.33
CA ARG A 109 -12.93 -5.91 -1.44
C ARG A 109 -13.42 -4.92 -0.38
N ASP A 110 -13.13 -5.19 0.89
CA ASP A 110 -13.39 -4.24 1.98
C ASP A 110 -12.42 -3.06 1.90
N GLN A 111 -12.91 -1.83 2.12
CA GLN A 111 -12.09 -0.60 2.14
C GLN A 111 -10.97 -0.66 3.18
N ALA A 112 -11.14 -1.42 4.26
CA ALA A 112 -10.08 -1.65 5.24
C ALA A 112 -8.90 -2.48 4.70
N CYS A 113 -9.06 -3.14 3.56
CA CYS A 113 -7.98 -3.84 2.84
C CYS A 113 -7.25 -2.95 1.85
N ASP A 114 -7.68 -1.70 1.67
CA ASP A 114 -7.04 -0.78 0.75
C ASP A 114 -5.72 -0.24 1.32
N ALA A 115 -4.77 -0.05 0.44
CA ALA A 115 -3.54 0.65 0.76
C ALA A 115 -3.65 2.10 0.31
N TYR A 116 -3.15 2.99 1.14
CA TYR A 116 -3.11 4.43 0.89
C TYR A 116 -1.69 4.84 0.53
N ILE A 117 -1.57 5.75 -0.42
CA ILE A 117 -0.31 6.35 -0.80
C ILE A 117 -0.32 7.82 -0.40
N LYS A 118 0.68 8.25 0.37
CA LYS A 118 0.81 9.63 0.83
C LYS A 118 2.27 10.02 0.98
N ARG A 119 2.52 11.33 1.01
CA ARG A 119 3.84 11.89 1.28
C ARG A 119 4.02 12.10 2.78
N VAL A 120 5.20 11.79 3.28
CA VAL A 120 5.60 12.06 4.66
C VAL A 120 5.87 13.56 4.81
N VAL A 121 5.02 14.23 5.55
CA VAL A 121 5.12 15.67 5.80
C VAL A 121 5.88 15.97 7.09
N ALA A 122 5.65 15.18 8.14
CA ALA A 122 6.33 15.34 9.42
C ALA A 122 6.92 14.03 9.93
N LEU A 123 7.89 14.14 10.81
CA LEU A 123 8.59 13.02 11.43
C LEU A 123 8.16 12.85 12.89
N PRO A 124 8.43 11.68 13.50
CA PRO A 124 8.10 11.43 14.90
C PRO A 124 8.68 12.51 15.83
N GLY A 125 7.86 12.98 16.76
CA GLY A 125 8.23 14.02 17.73
C GLY A 125 8.02 15.46 17.26
N GLU A 126 7.61 15.68 16.02
CA GLU A 126 7.33 17.01 15.49
C GLU A 126 5.87 17.41 15.69
N ILE A 127 5.65 18.68 15.96
CA ILE A 127 4.32 19.28 16.09
C ILE A 127 3.93 19.85 14.73
N VAL A 128 2.81 19.38 14.19
CA VAL A 128 2.26 19.78 12.90
C VAL A 128 1.03 20.63 13.10
N SER A 129 0.97 21.76 12.41
CA SER A 129 -0.24 22.58 12.32
C SER A 129 -0.43 23.07 10.87
N VAL A 130 -1.68 23.39 10.53
CA VAL A 130 -2.03 23.95 9.22
C VAL A 130 -2.66 25.32 9.46
N ASN A 131 -2.18 26.33 8.78
CA ASN A 131 -2.71 27.67 8.89
C ASN A 131 -4.00 27.85 8.05
N LYS A 132 -4.65 29.00 8.18
CA LYS A 132 -5.89 29.33 7.43
C LYS A 132 -5.71 29.35 5.89
N LYS A 133 -4.48 29.46 5.42
CA LYS A 133 -4.14 29.43 4.00
C LYS A 133 -3.87 28.01 3.48
N GLY A 134 -3.93 27.00 4.36
CA GLY A 134 -3.62 25.61 4.00
C GLY A 134 -2.11 25.28 4.04
N GLU A 135 -1.26 26.20 4.47
CA GLU A 135 0.19 25.98 4.53
C GLU A 135 0.57 25.19 5.78
N VAL A 136 1.50 24.26 5.63
CA VAL A 136 1.95 23.37 6.72
C VAL A 136 3.06 24.04 7.53
N ILE A 137 2.87 24.03 8.84
CA ILE A 137 3.82 24.56 9.83
C ILE A 137 4.29 23.39 10.69
N ILE A 138 5.60 23.21 10.79
CA ILE A 138 6.22 22.17 11.62
C ILE A 138 7.12 22.83 12.65
N ASN A 139 6.89 22.56 13.92
CA ASN A 139 7.65 23.15 15.04
C ASN A 139 7.70 24.68 14.93
N ASN A 140 6.58 25.33 14.63
CA ASN A 140 6.43 26.77 14.41
C ASN A 140 7.19 27.36 13.20
N LYS A 141 7.68 26.51 12.29
CA LYS A 141 8.32 26.96 11.03
C LYS A 141 7.47 26.57 9.84
N LEU A 142 7.26 27.52 8.94
CA LEU A 142 6.59 27.26 7.66
C LEU A 142 7.48 26.36 6.80
N ILE A 143 6.88 25.31 6.25
CA ILE A 143 7.57 24.36 5.36
C ILE A 143 7.21 24.67 3.92
N ALA A 144 8.22 24.76 3.08
CA ALA A 144 8.01 24.87 1.64
C ALA A 144 7.55 23.51 1.09
N GLU A 145 6.43 23.51 0.36
CA GLU A 145 5.84 22.32 -0.25
C GLU A 145 5.83 22.50 -1.79
N PRO A 146 6.99 22.36 -2.45
CA PRO A 146 7.11 22.63 -3.90
C PRO A 146 6.33 21.65 -4.78
N TYR A 147 5.87 20.55 -4.19
CA TYR A 147 5.09 19.53 -4.86
C TYR A 147 3.58 19.84 -4.91
N LEU A 148 3.11 20.88 -4.25
CA LEU A 148 1.73 21.32 -4.34
C LEU A 148 1.53 22.18 -5.59
N SER A 149 0.49 21.85 -6.37
CA SER A 149 0.19 22.55 -7.64
C SER A 149 -0.80 23.71 -7.50
N TYR A 150 -1.40 23.90 -6.32
CA TYR A 150 -2.27 25.05 -6.14
C TYR A 150 -1.49 26.26 -5.63
N LYS A 151 -1.57 27.26 -6.41
CA LYS A 151 -1.30 28.63 -5.99
C LYS A 151 -2.62 29.33 -5.71
#